data_35d35dcf8ec2e51337fe8ace8ac3e377
#
_entry.id   35d35dcf8ec2e51337fe8ace8ac3e377
#
_cell.length_a   1.000
_cell.length_b   1.000
_cell.length_c   1.000
_cell.angle_alpha   90.00
_cell.angle_beta   90.00
_cell.angle_gamma   90.00
#
_symmetry.space_group_name_H-M   'P 1'
#
loop_
_entity.id
_entity.type
_entity.pdbx_description
1 polymer ?
#
loop_
_entity_poly.entity_id
_entity_poly.type
_entity_poly.pdbx_seq_one_letter_code
_entity_poly.pdbx_strand_id
1 'polypeptide(L)'
;MSEPSSPAATLQTKGMLCDPGDHFLGRYEVERKFRVDVLEPVRSKILAMGAVPFTLGNVETDIFLDQADGRLASNDQQQVMRLMQPSGRVLWICKGPGSDRCVAMDLDGADKALEMLAALGFVETGRLTKKRDIYFAGDFHITLDQLDGLGCFVEIAVMTDDAGSLMHWANRVDVFVGSLGLDAAQIEGRSYRAMMMGMTRAQASRRA
;
A
#
# COMPACT_ATOMS: atom_id res chain seq x y z
N MET A 1 -47.60 37.18 25.14
CA MET A 1 -46.34 36.59 25.59
C MET A 1 -46.28 35.18 24.95
N SER A 2 -45.58 35.08 23.85
CA SER A 2 -45.46 33.85 23.08
C SER A 2 -43.98 33.43 23.15
N GLU A 3 -43.73 32.23 23.69
CA GLU A 3 -42.40 31.62 23.71
C GLU A 3 -41.99 31.16 22.32
N PRO A 4 -40.75 31.31 21.92
CA PRO A 4 -40.24 30.75 20.70
C PRO A 4 -39.78 29.28 20.93
N SER A 5 -40.37 28.38 20.15
CA SER A 5 -39.96 26.99 20.04
C SER A 5 -38.51 26.88 19.53
N SER A 6 -37.70 26.14 20.28
CA SER A 6 -36.34 25.75 19.92
C SER A 6 -36.37 24.73 18.77
N PRO A 7 -35.53 24.88 17.73
CA PRO A 7 -35.41 23.84 16.70
C PRO A 7 -34.56 22.68 17.22
N ALA A 8 -35.11 21.49 17.11
CA ALA A 8 -34.45 20.22 17.37
C ALA A 8 -33.17 20.11 16.51
N ALA A 9 -32.03 19.94 17.15
CA ALA A 9 -30.77 19.65 16.48
C ALA A 9 -30.85 18.23 15.89
N THR A 10 -30.97 18.16 14.57
CA THR A 10 -30.79 16.92 13.82
C THR A 10 -29.33 16.52 13.90
N LEU A 11 -29.03 15.52 14.72
CA LEU A 11 -27.74 14.81 14.70
C LEU A 11 -27.62 14.10 13.36
N GLN A 12 -27.02 14.77 12.38
CA GLN A 12 -26.49 14.10 11.21
C GLN A 12 -25.30 13.28 11.67
N THR A 13 -25.49 11.96 11.80
CA THR A 13 -24.41 10.99 11.80
C THR A 13 -23.71 11.09 10.44
N LYS A 14 -22.68 11.91 10.38
CA LYS A 14 -21.74 11.96 9.28
C LYS A 14 -21.01 10.62 9.31
N GLY A 15 -21.45 9.66 8.48
CA GLY A 15 -20.65 8.50 8.16
C GLY A 15 -19.33 9.05 7.64
N MET A 16 -18.26 8.76 8.33
CA MET A 16 -16.91 9.08 7.89
C MET A 16 -16.64 8.23 6.66
N LEU A 17 -16.97 8.76 5.48
CA LEU A 17 -16.34 8.32 4.25
C LEU A 17 -14.88 8.69 4.42
N CYS A 18 -14.00 7.69 4.47
CA CYS A 18 -12.56 7.90 4.44
C CYS A 18 -12.25 8.78 3.24
N ASP A 19 -11.60 9.94 3.47
CA ASP A 19 -11.19 10.79 2.36
C ASP A 19 -10.16 10.00 1.56
N PRO A 20 -10.35 9.81 0.25
CA PRO A 20 -9.39 9.13 -0.60
C PRO A 20 -7.98 9.74 -0.58
N GLY A 21 -7.84 11.01 -0.15
CA GLY A 21 -6.55 11.65 0.11
C GLY A 21 -5.80 11.07 1.32
N ASP A 22 -6.52 10.42 2.23
CA ASP A 22 -5.98 9.91 3.50
C ASP A 22 -5.32 8.52 3.37
N HIS A 23 -5.15 8.02 2.16
CA HIS A 23 -4.64 6.69 1.86
C HIS A 23 -3.27 6.36 2.49
N PHE A 24 -2.46 7.37 2.75
CA PHE A 24 -1.17 7.26 3.43
C PHE A 24 -1.10 8.10 4.71
N LEU A 25 -2.25 8.45 5.29
CA LEU A 25 -2.28 9.06 6.61
C LEU A 25 -2.00 8.01 7.68
N GLY A 26 -0.91 8.22 8.38
CA GLY A 26 -0.44 7.35 9.42
C GLY A 26 1.06 7.09 9.31
N ARG A 27 1.64 6.63 10.40
CA ARG A 27 3.06 6.28 10.49
C ARG A 27 3.31 4.79 10.51
N TYR A 28 2.22 4.02 10.62
CA TYR A 28 2.26 2.56 10.69
C TYR A 28 1.23 1.99 9.74
N GLU A 29 1.62 0.91 9.05
CA GLU A 29 0.78 0.16 8.12
C GLU A 29 0.72 -1.31 8.58
N VAL A 30 -0.46 -1.76 8.96
CA VAL A 30 -0.69 -3.17 9.23
C VAL A 30 -1.23 -3.80 7.95
N GLU A 31 -0.43 -4.65 7.32
CA GLU A 31 -0.71 -5.23 5.99
C GLU A 31 -0.68 -6.76 6.04
N ARG A 32 -1.53 -7.39 5.22
CA ARG A 32 -1.42 -8.79 4.82
C ARG A 32 -1.45 -8.87 3.30
N LYS A 33 -0.47 -9.57 2.74
CA LYS A 33 -0.36 -9.80 1.31
C LYS A 33 -0.60 -11.27 0.99
N PHE A 34 -1.36 -11.51 -0.07
CA PHE A 34 -1.70 -12.84 -0.55
C PHE A 34 -1.35 -12.97 -2.02
N ARG A 35 -0.74 -14.10 -2.39
CA ARG A 35 -0.58 -14.47 -3.79
C ARG A 35 -1.84 -15.19 -4.25
N VAL A 36 -2.41 -14.78 -5.38
CA VAL A 36 -3.60 -15.39 -5.98
C VAL A 36 -3.34 -15.69 -7.45
N ASP A 37 -4.05 -16.67 -7.99
CA ASP A 37 -3.92 -17.00 -9.41
C ASP A 37 -4.62 -15.96 -10.28
N VAL A 38 -5.79 -15.50 -9.84
CA VAL A 38 -6.63 -14.48 -10.51
C VAL A 38 -7.25 -13.52 -9.51
N LEU A 39 -7.41 -12.25 -9.91
CA LEU A 39 -7.93 -11.19 -9.03
C LEU A 39 -9.46 -11.15 -8.97
N GLU A 40 -10.15 -11.61 -10.02
CA GLU A 40 -11.58 -11.40 -10.19
C GLU A 40 -12.47 -12.00 -9.09
N PRO A 41 -12.21 -13.21 -8.56
CA PRO A 41 -12.98 -13.74 -7.45
C PRO A 41 -12.91 -12.86 -6.19
N VAL A 42 -11.72 -12.30 -5.89
CA VAL A 42 -11.55 -11.40 -4.75
C VAL A 42 -12.25 -10.07 -5.02
N ARG A 43 -12.11 -9.51 -6.23
CA ARG A 43 -12.80 -8.28 -6.66
C ARG A 43 -14.31 -8.40 -6.48
N SER A 44 -14.90 -9.46 -7.01
CA SER A 44 -16.34 -9.71 -6.89
C SER A 44 -16.79 -9.78 -5.43
N LYS A 45 -15.97 -10.40 -4.59
CA LYS A 45 -16.29 -10.59 -3.17
C LYS A 45 -16.22 -9.29 -2.38
N ILE A 46 -15.17 -8.49 -2.54
CA ILE A 46 -15.06 -7.20 -1.85
C ILE A 46 -16.17 -6.24 -2.29
N LEU A 47 -16.53 -6.22 -3.57
CA LEU A 47 -17.65 -5.41 -4.07
C LEU A 47 -18.98 -5.86 -3.48
N ALA A 48 -19.24 -7.18 -3.37
CA ALA A 48 -20.42 -7.72 -2.72
C ALA A 48 -20.48 -7.38 -1.22
N MET A 49 -19.35 -7.15 -0.58
CA MET A 49 -19.25 -6.69 0.80
C MET A 49 -19.36 -5.16 0.96
N GLY A 50 -19.58 -4.44 -0.15
CA GLY A 50 -19.77 -2.99 -0.14
C GLY A 50 -18.48 -2.19 -0.24
N ALA A 51 -17.38 -2.79 -0.67
CA ALA A 51 -16.16 -2.03 -0.93
C ALA A 51 -16.37 -1.01 -2.06
N VAL A 52 -15.85 0.19 -1.87
CA VAL A 52 -15.96 1.30 -2.81
C VAL A 52 -14.66 1.40 -3.62
N PRO A 53 -14.74 1.41 -4.97
CA PRO A 53 -13.58 1.66 -5.80
C PRO A 53 -13.02 3.06 -5.54
N PHE A 54 -11.71 3.16 -5.36
CA PHE A 54 -11.01 4.43 -5.26
C PHE A 54 -10.23 4.75 -6.55
N THR A 55 -9.38 3.83 -6.99
CA THR A 55 -8.63 3.97 -8.23
C THR A 55 -8.63 2.64 -8.97
N LEU A 56 -8.94 2.65 -10.26
CA LEU A 56 -8.95 1.47 -11.10
C LEU A 56 -7.95 1.64 -12.26
N GLY A 57 -7.25 0.55 -12.58
CA GLY A 57 -6.30 0.52 -13.69
C GLY A 57 -5.08 1.43 -13.49
N ASN A 58 -4.76 1.79 -12.24
CA ASN A 58 -3.59 2.59 -11.94
C ASN A 58 -2.30 1.81 -12.27
N VAL A 59 -1.38 2.46 -12.97
CA VAL A 59 -0.05 1.90 -13.24
C VAL A 59 0.94 2.59 -12.33
N GLU A 60 1.54 1.83 -11.42
CA GLU A 60 2.53 2.34 -10.47
C GLU A 60 3.91 1.82 -10.82
N THR A 61 4.87 2.74 -10.95
CA THR A 61 6.28 2.41 -11.08
C THR A 61 7.01 2.79 -9.79
N ASP A 62 7.47 1.81 -9.07
CA ASP A 62 8.26 1.94 -7.86
C ASP A 62 9.75 1.95 -8.22
N ILE A 63 10.44 3.04 -7.91
CA ILE A 63 11.89 3.20 -8.00
C ILE A 63 12.46 2.97 -6.60
N PHE A 64 13.19 1.89 -6.41
CA PHE A 64 13.82 1.56 -5.13
C PHE A 64 15.16 2.26 -4.97
N LEU A 65 15.35 2.92 -3.84
CA LEU A 65 16.54 3.71 -3.53
C LEU A 65 17.21 3.17 -2.27
N ASP A 66 18.56 3.16 -2.29
CA ASP A 66 19.37 2.80 -1.14
C ASP A 66 20.68 3.60 -1.17
N GLN A 67 21.45 3.57 -0.10
CA GLN A 67 22.84 3.99 -0.13
C GLN A 67 23.67 2.97 -0.94
N ALA A 68 24.80 3.39 -1.51
CA ALA A 68 25.64 2.53 -2.33
C ALA A 68 26.15 1.27 -1.59
N ASP A 69 26.25 1.35 -0.25
CA ASP A 69 26.63 0.22 0.62
C ASP A 69 25.45 -0.69 1.01
N GLY A 70 24.23 -0.41 0.55
CA GLY A 70 23.02 -1.19 0.88
C GLY A 70 22.54 -1.04 2.33
N ARG A 71 22.92 0.05 2.97
CA ARG A 71 22.69 0.29 4.41
C ARG A 71 21.22 0.25 4.78
N LEU A 72 20.31 0.79 3.95
CA LEU A 72 18.89 0.78 4.27
C LEU A 72 18.34 -0.65 4.29
N ALA A 73 18.66 -1.44 3.27
CA ALA A 73 18.23 -2.84 3.22
C ALA A 73 18.78 -3.66 4.38
N SER A 74 20.04 -3.39 4.78
CA SER A 74 20.70 -4.06 5.93
C SER A 74 20.03 -3.71 7.27
N ASN A 75 19.36 -2.57 7.37
CA ASN A 75 18.65 -2.09 8.55
C ASN A 75 17.13 -2.30 8.47
N ASP A 76 16.66 -3.19 7.60
CA ASP A 76 15.23 -3.43 7.37
C ASP A 76 14.48 -2.14 7.02
N GLN A 77 15.10 -1.31 6.19
CA GLN A 77 14.54 -0.06 5.70
C GLN A 77 14.42 -0.08 4.17
N GLN A 78 13.44 0.64 3.67
CA GLN A 78 13.23 0.77 2.23
C GLN A 78 12.80 2.19 1.90
N GLN A 79 13.38 2.77 0.85
CA GLN A 79 12.90 4.01 0.25
C GLN A 79 12.41 3.75 -1.17
N VAL A 80 11.25 4.31 -1.48
CA VAL A 80 10.58 4.15 -2.77
C VAL A 80 10.12 5.51 -3.29
N MET A 81 10.47 5.82 -4.52
CA MET A 81 9.82 6.86 -5.30
C MET A 81 8.79 6.19 -6.19
N ARG A 82 7.51 6.44 -5.95
CA ARG A 82 6.39 5.86 -6.72
C ARG A 82 5.82 6.87 -7.69
N LEU A 83 5.81 6.51 -8.96
CA LEU A 83 5.16 7.27 -10.01
C LEU A 83 3.84 6.60 -10.37
N MET A 84 2.76 7.36 -10.45
CA MET A 84 1.41 6.83 -10.68
C MET A 84 0.83 7.39 -11.98
N GLN A 85 0.28 6.51 -12.81
CA GLN A 85 -0.35 6.84 -14.08
C GLN A 85 -1.80 6.35 -14.09
N PRO A 86 -2.77 7.10 -14.63
CA PRO A 86 -2.60 8.34 -15.40
C PRO A 86 -2.56 9.63 -14.56
N SER A 87 -2.69 9.56 -13.23
CA SER A 87 -2.82 10.76 -12.38
C SER A 87 -1.60 11.69 -12.40
N GLY A 88 -0.41 11.16 -12.72
CA GLY A 88 0.86 11.87 -12.62
C GLY A 88 1.33 12.09 -11.17
N ARG A 89 0.61 11.55 -10.19
CA ARG A 89 0.98 11.66 -8.76
C ARG A 89 2.31 10.98 -8.48
N VAL A 90 3.10 11.59 -7.62
CA VAL A 90 4.38 11.06 -7.17
C VAL A 90 4.36 10.95 -5.65
N LEU A 91 4.72 9.78 -5.13
CA LEU A 91 4.85 9.54 -3.70
C LEU A 91 6.29 9.19 -3.34
N TRP A 92 6.80 9.81 -2.28
CA TRP A 92 8.01 9.35 -1.63
C TRP A 92 7.63 8.56 -0.39
N ILE A 93 8.00 7.29 -0.33
CA ILE A 93 7.59 6.32 0.69
C ILE A 93 8.84 5.81 1.40
N CYS A 94 8.82 5.85 2.74
CA CYS A 94 9.86 5.26 3.60
C CYS A 94 9.21 4.17 4.46
N LYS A 95 9.67 2.92 4.31
CA LYS A 95 9.26 1.79 5.14
C LYS A 95 10.38 1.38 6.07
N GLY A 96 10.05 0.93 7.28
CA GLY A 96 10.99 0.49 8.30
C GLY A 96 11.67 1.62 9.09
N PRO A 97 12.56 1.28 10.05
CA PRO A 97 12.83 -0.08 10.51
C PRO A 97 11.59 -0.70 11.19
N GLY A 98 11.49 -2.02 11.09
CA GLY A 98 10.33 -2.78 11.56
C GLY A 98 9.23 -2.91 10.50
N SER A 99 8.43 -3.98 10.61
CA SER A 99 7.48 -4.40 9.58
C SER A 99 6.37 -3.38 9.31
N ASP A 100 5.94 -2.66 10.36
CA ASP A 100 4.73 -1.84 10.31
C ASP A 100 5.03 -0.35 10.08
N ARG A 101 6.31 0.07 10.14
CA ARG A 101 6.67 1.47 9.92
C ARG A 101 6.54 1.84 8.45
N CYS A 102 5.64 2.79 8.14
CA CYS A 102 5.42 3.28 6.78
C CYS A 102 5.04 4.76 6.82
N VAL A 103 5.85 5.60 6.19
CA VAL A 103 5.58 7.04 6.08
C VAL A 103 5.69 7.44 4.62
N ALA A 104 4.72 8.19 4.13
CA ALA A 104 4.72 8.67 2.76
C ALA A 104 4.33 10.14 2.67
N MET A 105 4.77 10.79 1.60
CA MET A 105 4.35 12.14 1.25
C MET A 105 4.24 12.31 -0.26
N ASP A 106 3.35 13.20 -0.68
CA ASP A 106 3.24 13.62 -2.06
C ASP A 106 4.38 14.56 -2.44
N LEU A 107 4.80 14.47 -3.70
CA LEU A 107 5.76 15.38 -4.31
C LEU A 107 5.19 15.97 -5.60
N ASP A 108 5.55 17.20 -5.89
CA ASP A 108 5.15 17.88 -7.13
C ASP A 108 5.82 17.29 -8.38
N GLY A 109 6.90 16.49 -8.21
CA GLY A 109 7.58 15.79 -9.29
C GLY A 109 8.74 14.94 -8.78
N ALA A 110 9.06 13.87 -9.55
CA ALA A 110 10.09 12.92 -9.17
C ALA A 110 11.51 13.38 -9.49
N ASP A 111 11.73 14.05 -10.61
CA ASP A 111 13.07 14.30 -11.16
C ASP A 111 13.95 15.07 -10.19
N LYS A 112 13.45 16.22 -9.71
CA LYS A 112 14.21 17.04 -8.76
C LYS A 112 14.46 16.32 -7.43
N ALA A 113 13.51 15.54 -6.95
CA ALA A 113 13.67 14.77 -5.73
C ALA A 113 14.70 13.66 -5.89
N LEU A 114 14.73 12.98 -7.06
CA LEU A 114 15.74 11.98 -7.38
C LEU A 114 17.14 12.61 -7.51
N GLU A 115 17.27 13.79 -8.12
CA GLU A 115 18.52 14.53 -8.17
C GLU A 115 19.05 14.91 -6.76
N MET A 116 18.15 15.36 -5.88
CA MET A 116 18.49 15.67 -4.49
C MET A 116 18.95 14.43 -3.74
N LEU A 117 18.24 13.31 -3.90
CA LEU A 117 18.60 12.04 -3.28
C LEU A 117 19.94 11.50 -3.82
N ALA A 118 20.20 11.64 -5.13
CA ALA A 118 21.50 11.29 -5.72
C ALA A 118 22.65 12.15 -5.13
N ALA A 119 22.43 13.46 -4.95
CA ALA A 119 23.38 14.34 -4.30
C ALA A 119 23.67 13.97 -2.84
N LEU A 120 22.73 13.31 -2.16
CA LEU A 120 22.87 12.75 -0.81
C LEU A 120 23.45 11.31 -0.80
N GLY A 121 23.88 10.80 -1.97
CA GLY A 121 24.52 9.50 -2.10
C GLY A 121 23.56 8.32 -2.22
N PHE A 122 22.27 8.58 -2.46
CA PHE A 122 21.33 7.51 -2.79
C PHE A 122 21.49 7.06 -4.25
N VAL A 123 21.33 5.77 -4.47
CA VAL A 123 21.38 5.15 -5.79
C VAL A 123 20.10 4.35 -6.04
N GLU A 124 19.71 4.28 -7.30
CA GLU A 124 18.64 3.39 -7.70
C GLU A 124 19.13 1.93 -7.64
N THR A 125 18.38 1.08 -6.93
CA THR A 125 18.70 -0.35 -6.78
C THR A 125 17.75 -1.26 -7.59
N GLY A 126 16.77 -0.70 -8.23
CA GLY A 126 15.84 -1.39 -9.12
C GLY A 126 14.54 -0.65 -9.33
N ARG A 127 13.76 -1.13 -10.29
CA ARG A 127 12.41 -0.64 -10.61
C ARG A 127 11.42 -1.78 -10.72
N LEU A 128 10.19 -1.52 -10.34
CA LEU A 128 9.10 -2.46 -10.47
C LEU A 128 7.86 -1.70 -10.95
N THR A 129 7.19 -2.24 -11.97
CA THR A 129 5.92 -1.71 -12.43
C THR A 129 4.81 -2.71 -12.14
N LYS A 130 3.66 -2.21 -11.66
CA LYS A 130 2.47 -2.99 -11.40
C LYS A 130 1.22 -2.27 -11.89
N LYS A 131 0.19 -3.03 -12.26
CA LYS A 131 -1.18 -2.52 -12.36
C LYS A 131 -1.85 -2.72 -11.01
N ARG A 132 -2.48 -1.67 -10.50
CA ARG A 132 -3.11 -1.66 -9.18
C ARG A 132 -4.52 -1.09 -9.25
N ASP A 133 -5.48 -1.86 -8.73
CA ASP A 133 -6.79 -1.35 -8.37
C ASP A 133 -6.87 -1.19 -6.86
N ILE A 134 -7.48 -0.09 -6.42
CA ILE A 134 -7.58 0.27 -5.00
C ILE A 134 -9.05 0.39 -4.62
N TYR A 135 -9.41 -0.22 -3.49
CA TYR A 135 -10.75 -0.19 -2.91
C TYR A 135 -10.67 0.13 -1.42
N PHE A 136 -11.76 0.71 -0.90
CA PHE A 136 -11.95 0.91 0.53
C PHE A 136 -13.17 0.12 1.02
N ALA A 137 -13.03 -0.56 2.17
CA ALA A 137 -14.10 -1.22 2.88
C ALA A 137 -14.02 -0.83 4.38
N GLY A 138 -14.72 0.24 4.75
CA GLY A 138 -14.58 0.84 6.08
C GLY A 138 -13.15 1.34 6.31
N ASP A 139 -12.49 0.82 7.35
CA ASP A 139 -11.10 1.17 7.69
C ASP A 139 -10.06 0.46 6.80
N PHE A 140 -10.49 -0.56 6.05
CA PHE A 140 -9.60 -1.37 5.24
C PHE A 140 -9.37 -0.78 3.87
N HIS A 141 -8.14 -0.75 3.49
CA HIS A 141 -7.59 -0.43 2.21
C HIS A 141 -7.18 -1.74 1.52
N ILE A 142 -7.74 -1.97 0.36
CA ILE A 142 -7.57 -3.23 -0.36
C ILE A 142 -6.97 -2.93 -1.71
N THR A 143 -5.85 -3.53 -2.03
CA THR A 143 -5.25 -3.42 -3.37
C THR A 143 -5.27 -4.76 -4.09
N LEU A 144 -5.58 -4.70 -5.37
CA LEU A 144 -5.51 -5.81 -6.30
C LEU A 144 -4.40 -5.51 -7.30
N ASP A 145 -3.30 -6.24 -7.18
CA ASP A 145 -2.07 -5.99 -7.92
C ASP A 145 -1.80 -7.06 -8.97
N GLN A 146 -1.39 -6.62 -10.15
CA GLN A 146 -0.85 -7.45 -11.19
C GLN A 146 0.57 -6.99 -11.52
N LEU A 147 1.55 -7.89 -11.38
CA LEU A 147 2.97 -7.63 -11.60
C LEU A 147 3.50 -8.57 -12.68
N ASP A 148 4.15 -8.01 -13.69
CA ASP A 148 4.72 -8.79 -14.79
C ASP A 148 5.81 -9.74 -14.27
N GLY A 149 5.67 -11.02 -14.60
CA GLY A 149 6.58 -12.08 -14.17
C GLY A 149 6.46 -12.52 -12.71
N LEU A 150 5.75 -11.74 -11.86
CA LEU A 150 5.52 -12.10 -10.45
C LEU A 150 4.12 -12.67 -10.21
N GLY A 151 3.10 -12.25 -10.98
CA GLY A 151 1.72 -12.72 -10.87
C GLY A 151 0.79 -11.73 -10.19
N CYS A 152 -0.29 -12.26 -9.59
CA CYS A 152 -1.34 -11.45 -8.97
C CYS A 152 -1.26 -11.51 -7.44
N PHE A 153 -1.57 -10.37 -6.82
CA PHE A 153 -1.53 -10.24 -5.36
C PHE A 153 -2.73 -9.43 -4.87
N VAL A 154 -3.12 -9.72 -3.64
CA VAL A 154 -4.09 -8.94 -2.88
C VAL A 154 -3.38 -8.45 -1.61
N GLU A 155 -3.39 -7.15 -1.37
CA GLU A 155 -2.94 -6.58 -0.11
C GLU A 155 -4.17 -6.01 0.63
N ILE A 156 -4.24 -6.25 1.93
CA ILE A 156 -5.26 -5.70 2.82
C ILE A 156 -4.52 -5.00 3.94
N ALA A 157 -4.72 -3.70 4.06
CA ALA A 157 -3.98 -2.87 4.99
C ALA A 157 -4.88 -1.90 5.76
N VAL A 158 -4.35 -1.44 6.89
CA VAL A 158 -4.87 -0.32 7.68
C VAL A 158 -3.71 0.58 8.05
N MET A 159 -3.88 1.89 7.88
CA MET A 159 -2.94 2.90 8.36
C MET A 159 -3.35 3.39 9.75
N THR A 160 -2.37 3.63 10.62
CA THR A 160 -2.60 4.19 11.97
C THR A 160 -1.40 5.04 12.43
N ASP A 161 -1.67 6.02 13.28
CA ASP A 161 -0.63 6.79 13.98
C ASP A 161 -0.29 6.21 15.35
N ASP A 162 -1.10 5.28 15.85
CA ASP A 162 -0.97 4.71 17.18
C ASP A 162 -0.27 3.34 17.16
N ALA A 163 0.99 3.32 17.58
CA ALA A 163 1.77 2.09 17.71
C ALA A 163 1.13 1.10 18.73
N GLY A 164 0.36 1.58 19.70
CA GLY A 164 -0.32 0.73 20.67
C GLY A 164 -1.50 -0.05 20.08
N SER A 165 -2.04 0.39 18.94
CA SER A 165 -3.18 -0.24 18.27
C SER A 165 -2.78 -1.33 17.25
N LEU A 166 -1.50 -1.55 16.97
CA LEU A 166 -1.04 -2.46 15.92
C LEU A 166 -1.59 -3.88 16.05
N MET A 167 -1.58 -4.44 17.26
CA MET A 167 -2.13 -5.78 17.53
C MET A 167 -3.65 -5.83 17.28
N HIS A 168 -4.36 -4.78 17.68
CA HIS A 168 -5.80 -4.66 17.42
C HIS A 168 -6.08 -4.69 15.92
N TRP A 169 -5.35 -3.88 15.14
CA TRP A 169 -5.51 -3.83 13.70
C TRP A 169 -5.09 -5.12 13.01
N ALA A 170 -4.02 -5.77 13.46
CA ALA A 170 -3.60 -7.07 12.94
C ALA A 170 -4.74 -8.10 13.06
N ASN A 171 -5.36 -8.20 14.23
CA ASN A 171 -6.50 -9.10 14.45
C ASN A 171 -7.69 -8.74 13.54
N ARG A 172 -8.00 -7.44 13.37
CA ARG A 172 -9.10 -7.01 12.49
C ARG A 172 -8.83 -7.34 11.03
N VAL A 173 -7.59 -7.11 10.56
CA VAL A 173 -7.17 -7.49 9.20
C VAL A 173 -7.31 -9.00 9.01
N ASP A 174 -6.85 -9.82 9.97
CA ASP A 174 -6.95 -11.28 9.87
C ASP A 174 -8.41 -11.78 9.83
N VAL A 175 -9.31 -11.16 10.60
CA VAL A 175 -10.76 -11.45 10.53
C VAL A 175 -11.35 -11.06 9.16
N PHE A 176 -10.99 -9.89 8.65
CA PHE A 176 -11.46 -9.44 7.34
C PHE A 176 -10.95 -10.35 6.21
N VAL A 177 -9.67 -10.72 6.24
CA VAL A 177 -9.06 -11.71 5.33
C VAL A 177 -9.83 -13.02 5.33
N GLY A 178 -10.17 -13.56 6.52
CA GLY A 178 -10.97 -14.77 6.66
C GLY A 178 -12.33 -14.67 5.96
N SER A 179 -12.98 -13.50 6.02
CA SER A 179 -14.26 -13.26 5.33
C SER A 179 -14.13 -13.27 3.81
N LEU A 180 -12.95 -12.96 3.27
CA LEU A 180 -12.64 -13.04 1.85
C LEU A 180 -12.32 -14.48 1.38
N GLY A 181 -12.14 -15.42 2.30
CA GLY A 181 -11.76 -16.81 1.99
C GLY A 181 -10.36 -16.90 1.38
N LEU A 182 -9.49 -15.98 1.72
CA LEU A 182 -8.06 -16.08 1.42
C LEU A 182 -7.41 -17.05 2.41
N ASP A 183 -6.58 -17.97 1.88
CA ASP A 183 -5.96 -19.02 2.67
C ASP A 183 -4.61 -18.55 3.24
N ALA A 184 -4.31 -18.99 4.45
CA ALA A 184 -3.01 -18.77 5.07
C ALA A 184 -1.84 -19.31 4.21
N ALA A 185 -2.05 -20.36 3.44
CA ALA A 185 -1.07 -20.89 2.49
C ALA A 185 -0.74 -19.93 1.33
N GLN A 186 -1.60 -18.94 1.07
CA GLN A 186 -1.42 -17.93 0.04
C GLN A 186 -0.67 -16.68 0.54
N ILE A 187 -0.38 -16.62 1.86
CA ILE A 187 0.34 -15.47 2.45
C ILE A 187 1.72 -15.33 1.81
N GLU A 188 2.01 -14.13 1.30
CA GLU A 188 3.31 -13.76 0.77
C GLU A 188 3.99 -12.75 1.70
N GLY A 189 4.92 -13.24 2.51
CA GLY A 189 5.65 -12.42 3.49
C GLY A 189 6.75 -11.54 2.90
N ARG A 190 7.14 -11.77 1.64
CA ARG A 190 8.22 -11.00 1.01
C ARG A 190 7.67 -9.70 0.41
N SER A 191 8.45 -8.64 0.47
CA SER A 191 8.16 -7.42 -0.29
C SER A 191 8.28 -7.67 -1.81
N TYR A 192 7.59 -6.85 -2.62
CA TYR A 192 7.73 -6.90 -4.09
C TYR A 192 9.19 -6.72 -4.53
N ARG A 193 9.94 -5.82 -3.85
CA ARG A 193 11.39 -5.65 -4.08
C ARG A 193 12.16 -6.96 -3.88
N ALA A 194 11.91 -7.66 -2.77
CA ALA A 194 12.59 -8.91 -2.47
C ALA A 194 12.28 -10.01 -3.49
N MET A 195 11.01 -10.10 -3.94
CA MET A 195 10.61 -11.05 -4.98
C MET A 195 11.26 -10.74 -6.32
N MET A 196 11.29 -9.47 -6.74
CA MET A 196 11.96 -9.01 -7.97
C MET A 196 13.46 -9.36 -7.96
N MET A 197 14.15 -9.04 -6.86
CA MET A 197 15.58 -9.36 -6.72
C MET A 197 15.85 -10.86 -6.78
N GLY A 198 14.96 -11.68 -6.22
CA GLY A 198 15.03 -13.14 -6.30
C GLY A 198 14.92 -13.63 -7.75
N MET A 199 14.03 -13.05 -8.56
CA MET A 199 13.89 -13.39 -9.99
C MET A 199 15.15 -13.03 -10.79
N THR A 200 15.70 -11.84 -10.58
CA THR A 200 16.90 -11.38 -11.29
C THR A 200 18.08 -12.31 -11.02
N ARG A 201 18.28 -12.74 -9.77
CA ARG A 201 19.33 -13.71 -9.40
C ARG A 201 19.11 -15.08 -10.05
N ALA A 202 17.87 -15.58 -10.04
CA ALA A 202 17.54 -16.87 -10.67
C ALA A 202 17.74 -16.86 -12.21
N GLN A 203 17.44 -15.71 -12.86
CA GLN A 203 17.70 -15.54 -14.30
C GLN A 203 19.20 -15.44 -14.60
N ALA A 204 19.97 -14.75 -13.78
CA ALA A 204 21.42 -14.68 -13.94
C ALA A 204 22.08 -16.06 -13.80
N SER A 205 21.66 -16.86 -12.81
CA SER A 205 22.18 -18.22 -12.59
C SER A 205 21.82 -19.22 -13.69
N ARG A 206 20.78 -18.97 -14.48
CA ARG A 206 20.41 -19.83 -15.64
C ARG A 206 21.19 -19.49 -16.92
N ARG A 207 21.85 -18.34 -16.96
CA ARG A 207 22.65 -17.87 -18.11
C ARG A 207 24.15 -18.08 -17.95
N ALA A 208 24.60 -18.42 -16.76
CA ALA A 208 25.98 -18.79 -16.43
C ALA A 208 26.17 -20.30 -16.47
#